data_8f00cb315abaf2b170fd17c3405291a5
#
_entry.id   8f00cb315abaf2b170fd17c3405291a5
#
_cell.length_a   1.000
_cell.length_b   1.000
_cell.length_c   1.000
_cell.angle_alpha   90.00
_cell.angle_beta   90.00
_cell.angle_gamma   90.00
#
_symmetry.space_group_name_H-M   'P 1'
#
loop_
_entity.id
_entity.type
_entity.pdbx_description
1 polymer ?
#
loop_
_entity_poly.entity_id
_entity_poly.type
_entity_poly.pdbx_seq_one_letter_code
_entity_poly.pdbx_strand_id
1 'polypeptide(L)' 'SGDVCFVWQGSQESLVSTLREASAEIEEGPVPRTGGMNGGSTQGTSIYTRDPDNNLLEFIIYG' A
#
# COMPACT_ATOMS: atom_id res chain seq x y z
N SER A 1 8.17 14.50 7.20
CA SER A 1 7.02 13.67 6.88
C SER A 1 6.89 13.54 5.38
N GLY A 2 6.73 12.33 4.89
CA GLY A 2 6.59 12.04 3.49
C GLY A 2 5.36 11.22 3.21
N ASP A 3 5.04 11.13 1.94
CA ASP A 3 3.95 10.31 1.47
C ASP A 3 4.47 9.61 0.22
N VAL A 4 4.69 8.29 0.32
CA VAL A 4 5.29 7.51 -0.75
C VAL A 4 4.35 6.40 -1.12
N CYS A 5 4.15 6.19 -2.42
CA CYS A 5 3.29 5.14 -2.94
C CYS A 5 4.14 4.13 -3.69
N PHE A 6 3.99 2.85 -3.32
CA PHE A 6 4.69 1.74 -3.96
C PHE A 6 3.68 0.82 -4.64
N VAL A 7 4.03 0.33 -5.81
CA VAL A 7 3.25 -0.73 -6.45
C VAL A 7 3.76 -2.07 -5.93
N TRP A 8 2.87 -2.86 -5.35
CA TRP A 8 3.22 -4.17 -4.82
C TRP A 8 3.04 -5.23 -5.90
N GLN A 9 4.07 -6.05 -6.11
CA GLN A 9 4.08 -7.08 -7.14
C GLN A 9 3.76 -8.43 -6.53
N GLY A 10 2.58 -8.56 -5.96
CA GLY A 10 2.21 -9.81 -5.33
C GLY A 10 0.77 -9.76 -4.87
N SER A 11 0.37 -10.76 -4.10
CA SER A 11 -0.99 -10.81 -3.59
C SER A 11 -1.14 -9.89 -2.38
N GLN A 12 -2.39 -9.58 -2.06
CA GLN A 12 -2.71 -8.84 -0.85
C GLN A 12 -2.21 -9.58 0.39
N GLU A 13 -2.37 -10.91 0.39
CA GLU A 13 -1.93 -11.71 1.52
C GLU A 13 -0.42 -11.62 1.73
N SER A 14 0.35 -11.65 0.64
CA SER A 14 1.79 -11.55 0.76
C SER A 14 2.22 -10.17 1.26
N LEU A 15 1.51 -9.13 0.86
CA LEU A 15 1.79 -7.78 1.35
C LEU A 15 1.51 -7.68 2.85
N VAL A 16 0.35 -8.14 3.29
CA VAL A 16 -0.01 -8.09 4.71
C VAL A 16 0.99 -8.88 5.55
N SER A 17 1.39 -10.05 5.04
CA SER A 17 2.35 -10.89 5.73
C SER A 17 3.70 -10.19 5.87
N THR A 18 4.16 -9.56 4.78
CA THR A 18 5.42 -8.82 4.79
C THR A 18 5.38 -7.66 5.78
N LEU A 19 4.30 -6.90 5.78
CA LEU A 19 4.16 -5.78 6.69
C LEU A 19 4.13 -6.25 8.15
N ARG A 20 3.45 -7.37 8.39
CA ARG A 20 3.37 -7.93 9.73
C ARG A 20 4.75 -8.37 10.23
N GLU A 21 5.53 -9.00 9.36
CA GLU A 21 6.88 -9.44 9.71
C GLU A 21 7.81 -8.25 9.99
N ALA A 22 7.55 -7.13 9.33
CA ALA A 22 8.32 -5.91 9.55
C ALA A 22 7.81 -5.10 10.73
N SER A 23 6.80 -5.58 11.42
CA SER A 23 6.15 -4.89 12.54
C SER A 23 5.58 -3.53 12.14
N ALA A 24 5.19 -3.40 10.87
CA ALA A 24 4.57 -2.17 10.39
C ALA A 24 3.09 -2.19 10.75
N GLU A 25 2.62 -1.07 11.30
CA GLU A 25 1.20 -0.95 11.63
C GLU A 25 0.41 -0.57 10.39
N ILE A 26 -0.67 -1.31 10.13
CA ILE A 26 -1.59 -0.95 9.07
C ILE A 26 -2.52 0.11 9.60
N GLU A 27 -2.42 1.32 9.06
CA GLU A 27 -3.23 2.44 9.50
C GLU A 27 -4.59 2.43 8.84
N GLU A 28 -4.63 2.04 7.58
CA GLU A 28 -5.88 1.98 6.81
C GLU A 28 -5.73 0.95 5.71
N GLY A 29 -6.81 0.27 5.40
CA GLY A 29 -6.89 -0.65 4.28
C GLY A 29 -7.00 -2.09 4.72
N PRO A 30 -7.23 -2.98 3.76
CA PRO A 30 -7.25 -2.72 2.31
C PRO A 30 -8.48 -1.93 1.87
N VAL A 31 -8.26 -0.96 1.01
CA VAL A 31 -9.33 -0.11 0.48
C VAL A 31 -9.16 0.06 -1.02
N PRO A 32 -10.26 0.19 -1.77
CA PRO A 32 -10.14 0.41 -3.21
C PRO A 32 -9.64 1.81 -3.51
N ARG A 33 -8.74 1.90 -4.51
CA ARG A 33 -8.19 3.19 -4.94
C ARG A 33 -7.96 3.15 -6.44
N THR A 34 -8.02 4.31 -7.07
CA THR A 34 -7.64 4.45 -8.46
C THR A 34 -6.19 4.90 -8.49
N GLY A 35 -5.33 4.09 -9.13
CA GLY A 35 -3.91 4.38 -9.19
C GLY A 35 -3.52 5.10 -10.45
N GLY A 36 -2.20 5.33 -10.61
CA GLY A 36 -1.65 6.09 -11.71
C GLY A 36 -1.44 5.33 -13.00
N MET A 37 -1.73 4.03 -13.05
CA MET A 37 -1.56 3.27 -14.28
C MET A 37 -2.68 3.61 -15.28
N ASN A 38 -2.35 3.50 -16.56
CA ASN A 38 -3.33 3.75 -17.66
C ASN A 38 -3.98 5.11 -17.51
N GLY A 39 -3.16 6.14 -17.23
CA GLY A 39 -3.67 7.49 -17.12
C GLY A 39 -4.47 7.76 -15.86
N GLY A 40 -4.27 6.92 -14.83
CA GLY A 40 -4.93 7.10 -13.56
C GLY A 40 -6.27 6.44 -13.45
N SER A 41 -6.63 5.58 -14.42
CA SER A 41 -7.96 4.95 -14.44
C SER A 41 -7.97 3.51 -13.97
N THR A 42 -6.81 2.92 -13.65
CA THR A 42 -6.74 1.54 -13.19
C THR A 42 -7.06 1.47 -11.71
N GLN A 43 -8.01 0.61 -11.36
CA GLN A 43 -8.36 0.41 -9.96
C GLN A 43 -7.46 -0.63 -9.32
N GLY A 44 -7.09 -0.37 -8.07
CA GLY A 44 -6.31 -1.29 -7.28
C GLY A 44 -6.80 -1.31 -5.85
N THR A 45 -6.05 -2.00 -5.01
CA THR A 45 -6.31 -2.08 -3.58
C THR A 45 -5.10 -1.53 -2.85
N SER A 46 -5.32 -0.59 -1.94
CA SER A 46 -4.22 0.05 -1.21
C SER A 46 -4.25 -0.28 0.26
N ILE A 47 -3.06 -0.39 0.83
CA ILE A 47 -2.87 -0.54 2.27
C ILE A 47 -1.92 0.57 2.70
N TYR A 48 -2.28 1.27 3.75
CA TYR A 48 -1.50 2.40 4.28
C TYR A 48 -0.86 2.02 5.60
N THR A 49 0.43 2.32 5.73
CA THR A 49 1.17 2.07 6.97
C THR A 49 1.97 3.31 7.33
N ARG A 50 2.53 3.30 8.54
CA ARG A 50 3.47 4.33 8.99
C ARG A 50 4.82 3.69 9.25
N ASP A 51 5.89 4.36 8.83
CA ASP A 51 7.24 3.89 9.16
C ASP A 51 7.65 4.42 10.54
N PRO A 52 8.83 4.02 11.05
CA PRO A 52 9.25 4.48 12.39
C PRO A 52 9.39 6.00 12.49
N ASP A 53 9.60 6.68 11.38
CA ASP A 53 9.70 8.14 11.36
C ASP A 53 8.34 8.80 11.14
N ASN A 54 7.27 8.01 11.21
CA ASN A 54 5.90 8.47 11.06
C ASN A 54 5.58 8.99 9.66
N ASN A 55 6.29 8.51 8.65
CA ASN A 55 5.96 8.79 7.26
C ASN A 55 4.86 7.87 6.79
N LEU A 56 3.93 8.40 6.01
CA LEU A 56 2.84 7.60 5.46
C LEU A 56 3.33 6.86 4.23
N LEU A 57 3.14 5.55 4.24
CA LEU A 57 3.50 4.67 3.12
C LEU A 57 2.24 4.03 2.57
N GLU A 58 2.06 4.13 1.27
CA GLU A 58 0.94 3.47 0.59
C GLU A 58 1.47 2.36 -0.29
N PHE A 59 0.88 1.17 -0.16
CA PHE A 59 1.17 0.04 -1.05
C PHE A 59 -0.07 -0.25 -1.85
N ILE A 60 0.02 -0.20 -3.17
CA ILE A 60 -1.13 -0.45 -4.03
C ILE A 60 -0.90 -1.70 -4.86
N ILE A 61 -1.94 -2.54 -4.94
CA ILE A 61 -1.93 -3.79 -5.70
C ILE A 61 -2.93 -3.62 -6.83
N TYR A 62 -2.47 -3.77 -8.07
CA TYR A 62 -3.32 -3.74 -9.24
C TYR A 62 -3.66 -5.16 -9.66
N GLY A 63 -4.86 -5.35 -10.14
CA GLY A 63 -5.30 -6.66 -10.63
C GLY A 63 -6.41 -7.28 -9.80
#